data_f34f07c353598f776adc82c39c6d6b15
#
_entry.id   f34f07c353598f776adc82c39c6d6b15
#
_cell.length_a   1.000
_cell.length_b   1.000
_cell.length_c   1.000
_cell.angle_alpha   90.00
_cell.angle_beta   90.00
_cell.angle_gamma   90.00
#
_symmetry.space_group_name_H-M   'P 1'
#
loop_
_entity.id
_entity.type
_entity.pdbx_description
1 polymer ?
#
loop_
_entity_poly.entity_id
_entity_poly.type
_entity_poly.pdbx_seq_one_letter_code
_entity_poly.pdbx_strand_id
1 'polypeptide(L)'
;WKVRDDVSISWSRKDPIKGPLTVGWRYDEKEIGPELLFGTVMGDHFKEPVLLIKTAWGGKDVYCDFRSPLSGPPQGDVKKFLDHRKKEGEERETGLFYRKMIQEIREALAEIGEPDSYELAGMAWFQGWNDFCQWHVELDGEKIGATLIADYPSHLEAMIRDIRKDLGTPELPFVIGEMGIGGEEMAIRARKNENDGE
;
A
#
# COMPACT_ATOMS: atom_id res chain seq x y z
N TRP A 1 21.50 -4.75 -13.86
CA TRP A 1 20.59 -5.82 -13.44
C TRP A 1 20.35 -6.77 -14.61
N LYS A 2 20.32 -8.06 -14.29
CA LYS A 2 20.03 -9.09 -15.28
C LYS A 2 18.51 -9.32 -15.36
N VAL A 3 17.97 -9.46 -16.56
CA VAL A 3 16.57 -9.86 -16.76
C VAL A 3 16.35 -11.24 -16.12
N ARG A 4 15.24 -11.41 -15.41
CA ARG A 4 14.84 -12.66 -14.76
C ARG A 4 13.71 -13.29 -15.57
N ASP A 5 14.00 -14.41 -16.20
CA ASP A 5 12.99 -15.17 -16.97
C ASP A 5 12.10 -16.05 -16.07
N ASP A 6 12.56 -16.31 -14.85
CA ASP A 6 11.86 -17.09 -13.81
C ASP A 6 10.97 -16.20 -12.91
N VAL A 7 11.06 -14.87 -13.02
CA VAL A 7 10.22 -13.93 -12.30
C VAL A 7 9.53 -13.00 -13.29
N SER A 8 8.23 -12.99 -13.26
CA SER A 8 7.39 -12.09 -14.04
C SER A 8 6.77 -11.02 -13.16
N ILE A 9 6.43 -9.88 -13.75
CA ILE A 9 5.69 -8.82 -13.10
C ILE A 9 4.49 -8.42 -13.94
N SER A 10 3.35 -8.23 -13.29
CA SER A 10 2.12 -7.67 -13.87
C SER A 10 1.81 -6.37 -13.13
N TRP A 11 1.63 -5.29 -13.87
CA TRP A 11 1.26 -3.99 -13.32
C TRP A 11 0.03 -3.44 -14.03
N SER A 12 -1.09 -3.41 -13.32
CA SER A 12 -2.32 -2.79 -13.77
C SER A 12 -2.19 -1.27 -13.65
N ARG A 13 -2.21 -0.61 -14.77
CA ARG A 13 -2.23 0.85 -14.92
C ARG A 13 -3.10 1.17 -16.13
N LYS A 14 -3.17 2.46 -16.53
CA LYS A 14 -3.97 2.86 -17.70
C LYS A 14 -3.68 2.00 -18.94
N ASP A 15 -2.40 1.65 -19.13
CA ASP A 15 -1.93 0.70 -20.13
C ASP A 15 -1.24 -0.46 -19.37
N PRO A 16 -1.95 -1.57 -19.10
CA PRO A 16 -1.40 -2.71 -18.37
C PRO A 16 -0.16 -3.27 -19.05
N ILE A 17 0.86 -3.54 -18.27
CA ILE A 17 2.11 -4.13 -18.76
C ILE A 17 2.45 -5.38 -17.99
N LYS A 18 2.97 -6.39 -18.71
CA LYS A 18 3.45 -7.66 -18.17
C LYS A 18 4.77 -8.01 -18.84
N GLY A 19 5.62 -8.67 -18.10
CA GLY A 19 6.87 -9.16 -18.65
C GLY A 19 7.83 -9.68 -17.60
N PRO A 20 9.03 -10.10 -18.03
CA PRO A 20 10.08 -10.56 -17.11
C PRO A 20 10.56 -9.42 -16.21
N LEU A 21 10.94 -9.76 -15.00
CA LEU A 21 11.43 -8.78 -14.04
C LEU A 21 12.77 -8.19 -14.49
N THR A 22 12.81 -6.88 -14.64
CA THR A 22 13.98 -6.09 -14.99
C THR A 22 13.84 -4.66 -14.47
N VAL A 23 14.71 -3.75 -14.87
CA VAL A 23 14.53 -2.31 -14.67
C VAL A 23 13.36 -1.77 -15.49
N GLY A 24 12.82 -0.60 -15.15
CA GLY A 24 11.79 0.06 -15.95
C GLY A 24 10.35 -0.21 -15.52
N TRP A 25 10.14 -0.90 -14.41
CA TRP A 25 8.79 -1.13 -13.86
C TRP A 25 8.29 0.05 -13.00
N ARG A 26 8.59 1.27 -13.46
CA ARG A 26 8.16 2.55 -12.89
C ARG A 26 7.71 3.50 -14.01
N TYR A 27 7.77 4.81 -13.80
CA TYR A 27 7.40 5.83 -14.82
C TYR A 27 8.41 5.94 -15.96
N ASP A 28 9.68 5.63 -15.71
CA ASP A 28 10.76 5.65 -16.68
C ASP A 28 11.37 4.25 -16.80
N GLU A 29 11.69 3.84 -18.02
CA GLU A 29 12.28 2.53 -18.33
C GLU A 29 13.68 2.29 -17.72
N LYS A 30 14.30 3.33 -17.15
CA LYS A 30 15.59 3.26 -16.45
C LYS A 30 15.46 3.29 -14.95
N GLU A 31 14.26 3.55 -14.42
CA GLU A 31 14.03 3.61 -12.99
C GLU A 31 13.77 2.23 -12.40
N ILE A 32 14.09 2.10 -11.12
CA ILE A 32 13.83 0.89 -10.32
C ILE A 32 12.89 1.20 -9.17
N GLY A 33 12.08 0.22 -8.80
CA GLY A 33 11.27 0.22 -7.59
C GLY A 33 11.68 -0.93 -6.67
N PRO A 34 11.03 -1.06 -5.51
CA PRO A 34 11.33 -2.13 -4.55
C PRO A 34 11.11 -3.52 -5.14
N GLU A 35 10.22 -3.66 -6.14
CA GLU A 35 9.92 -4.92 -6.80
C GLU A 35 11.12 -5.58 -7.45
N LEU A 36 12.12 -4.81 -7.90
CA LEU A 36 13.29 -5.37 -8.60
C LEU A 36 14.14 -6.24 -7.69
N LEU A 37 14.52 -5.73 -6.51
CA LEU A 37 15.29 -6.52 -5.55
C LEU A 37 14.43 -7.58 -4.88
N PHE A 38 13.21 -7.23 -4.49
CA PHE A 38 12.28 -8.17 -3.89
C PHE A 38 12.04 -9.38 -4.78
N GLY A 39 11.69 -9.17 -6.04
CA GLY A 39 11.47 -10.26 -6.98
C GLY A 39 12.73 -11.06 -7.30
N THR A 40 13.90 -10.42 -7.32
CA THR A 40 15.19 -11.13 -7.47
C THR A 40 15.40 -12.11 -6.31
N VAL A 41 15.19 -11.66 -5.06
CA VAL A 41 15.34 -12.50 -3.86
C VAL A 41 14.31 -13.63 -3.85
N MET A 42 13.06 -13.34 -4.22
CA MET A 42 12.00 -14.36 -4.30
C MET A 42 12.31 -15.42 -5.37
N GLY A 43 12.74 -15.01 -6.55
CA GLY A 43 13.15 -15.96 -7.60
C GLY A 43 14.37 -16.82 -7.23
N ASP A 44 15.29 -16.28 -6.42
CA ASP A 44 16.40 -17.09 -5.90
C ASP A 44 15.95 -18.08 -4.81
N HIS A 45 14.91 -17.73 -4.06
CA HIS A 45 14.37 -18.54 -2.98
C HIS A 45 13.46 -19.67 -3.51
N PHE A 46 12.46 -19.31 -4.30
CA PHE A 46 11.54 -20.26 -4.92
C PHE A 46 12.19 -20.91 -6.14
N LYS A 47 12.00 -22.21 -6.31
CA LYS A 47 12.50 -22.96 -7.48
C LYS A 47 11.42 -23.10 -8.56
N GLU A 48 10.38 -22.31 -8.45
CA GLU A 48 9.20 -22.27 -9.30
C GLU A 48 9.04 -20.86 -9.89
N PRO A 49 8.29 -20.69 -10.98
CA PRO A 49 8.02 -19.37 -11.53
C PRO A 49 7.34 -18.45 -10.51
N VAL A 50 7.83 -17.22 -10.38
CA VAL A 50 7.27 -16.20 -9.47
C VAL A 50 6.56 -15.13 -10.29
N LEU A 51 5.34 -14.77 -9.90
CA LEU A 51 4.64 -13.61 -10.43
C LEU A 51 4.53 -12.54 -9.34
N LEU A 52 5.00 -11.35 -9.65
CA LEU A 52 4.74 -10.13 -8.85
C LEU A 52 3.54 -9.40 -9.43
N ILE A 53 2.49 -9.20 -8.64
CA ILE A 53 1.35 -8.36 -9.01
C ILE A 53 1.57 -6.99 -8.36
N LYS A 54 1.87 -5.99 -9.18
CA LYS A 54 2.14 -4.63 -8.71
C LYS A 54 0.88 -3.78 -8.81
N THR A 55 0.38 -3.33 -7.65
CA THR A 55 -0.71 -2.36 -7.52
C THR A 55 -0.15 -1.09 -6.87
N ALA A 56 0.02 -0.03 -7.65
CA ALA A 56 0.68 1.18 -7.16
C ALA A 56 0.10 2.46 -7.78
N TRP A 57 -0.27 3.41 -6.92
CA TRP A 57 -0.77 4.73 -7.29
C TRP A 57 -0.09 5.80 -6.44
N GLY A 58 0.30 6.91 -7.08
CA GLY A 58 0.87 8.06 -6.40
C GLY A 58 -0.19 8.84 -5.60
N GLY A 59 0.22 9.43 -4.48
CA GLY A 59 -0.62 10.37 -3.73
C GLY A 59 -1.78 9.72 -2.97
N LYS A 60 -1.68 8.45 -2.57
CA LYS A 60 -2.76 7.71 -1.90
C LYS A 60 -2.46 7.49 -0.42
N ASP A 61 -3.47 7.65 0.42
CA ASP A 61 -3.42 7.47 1.87
C ASP A 61 -4.29 6.29 2.34
N VAL A 62 -4.11 5.88 3.58
CA VAL A 62 -4.89 4.79 4.18
C VAL A 62 -6.19 5.28 4.79
N TYR A 63 -6.21 6.50 5.34
CA TYR A 63 -7.41 7.00 6.02
C TYR A 63 -8.62 7.23 5.09
N CYS A 64 -8.41 7.41 3.78
CA CYS A 64 -9.46 7.57 2.78
C CYS A 64 -9.32 6.61 1.59
N ASP A 65 -8.21 6.67 0.84
CA ASP A 65 -8.06 5.97 -0.44
C ASP A 65 -8.05 4.44 -0.29
N PHE A 66 -7.23 3.92 0.65
CA PHE A 66 -7.14 2.49 0.95
C PHE A 66 -8.01 2.06 2.14
N ARG A 67 -8.92 2.91 2.58
CA ARG A 67 -9.82 2.57 3.68
C ARG A 67 -10.65 1.35 3.35
N SER A 68 -10.39 0.26 4.05
CA SER A 68 -11.06 -1.03 3.83
C SER A 68 -12.41 -1.11 4.56
N PRO A 69 -13.29 -2.06 4.22
CA PRO A 69 -14.61 -2.19 4.85
C PRO A 69 -14.58 -2.30 6.38
N LEU A 70 -13.64 -3.04 6.97
CA LEU A 70 -13.51 -3.17 8.43
C LEU A 70 -13.14 -1.87 9.13
N SER A 71 -12.51 -0.92 8.45
CA SER A 71 -12.26 0.42 8.99
C SER A 71 -13.52 1.23 9.18
N GLY A 72 -14.64 0.81 8.60
CA GLY A 72 -15.91 1.53 8.64
C GLY A 72 -15.88 2.89 7.91
N PRO A 73 -16.97 3.66 7.94
CA PRO A 73 -17.01 4.98 7.31
C PRO A 73 -16.10 5.98 8.04
N PRO A 74 -15.59 7.02 7.34
CA PRO A 74 -14.84 8.11 7.98
C PRO A 74 -15.65 8.78 9.09
N GLN A 75 -15.00 9.06 10.22
CA GLN A 75 -15.60 9.70 11.39
C GLN A 75 -14.67 10.83 11.91
N GLY A 76 -15.14 11.60 12.89
CA GLY A 76 -14.34 12.63 13.56
C GLY A 76 -13.70 13.61 12.57
N ASP A 77 -12.42 13.89 12.78
CA ASP A 77 -11.66 14.86 11.99
C ASP A 77 -11.41 14.38 10.56
N VAL A 78 -11.27 13.07 10.35
CA VAL A 78 -11.19 12.51 8.98
C VAL A 78 -12.44 12.87 8.18
N LYS A 79 -13.64 12.70 8.76
CA LYS A 79 -14.88 13.08 8.09
C LYS A 79 -14.96 14.57 7.83
N LYS A 80 -14.65 15.41 8.84
CA LYS A 80 -14.65 16.86 8.69
C LYS A 80 -13.72 17.32 7.58
N PHE A 81 -12.52 16.76 7.53
CA PHE A 81 -11.52 17.06 6.51
C PHE A 81 -12.00 16.68 5.10
N LEU A 82 -12.54 15.48 4.93
CA LEU A 82 -13.07 15.03 3.65
C LEU A 82 -14.28 15.86 3.18
N ASP A 83 -15.18 16.23 4.10
CA ASP A 83 -16.33 17.11 3.81
C ASP A 83 -15.86 18.51 3.39
N HIS A 84 -14.78 19.03 4.02
CA HIS A 84 -14.18 20.31 3.65
C HIS A 84 -13.57 20.25 2.23
N ARG A 85 -12.75 19.24 1.95
CA ARG A 85 -12.14 19.04 0.62
C ARG A 85 -13.20 18.89 -0.48
N LYS A 86 -14.30 18.20 -0.19
CA LYS A 86 -15.43 18.09 -1.11
C LYS A 86 -16.04 19.45 -1.44
N LYS A 87 -16.20 20.36 -0.46
CA LYS A 87 -16.69 21.72 -0.69
C LYS A 87 -15.76 22.54 -1.58
N GLU A 88 -14.47 22.27 -1.52
CA GLU A 88 -13.44 22.87 -2.37
C GLU A 88 -13.34 22.25 -3.77
N GLY A 89 -14.20 21.28 -4.10
CA GLY A 89 -14.23 20.60 -5.39
C GLY A 89 -13.29 19.38 -5.47
N GLU A 90 -12.71 18.95 -4.36
CA GLU A 90 -11.81 17.82 -4.28
C GLU A 90 -12.51 16.62 -3.62
N GLU A 91 -13.57 16.14 -4.24
CA GLU A 91 -14.29 14.97 -3.74
C GLU A 91 -13.46 13.71 -3.92
N ARG A 92 -13.36 12.93 -2.84
CA ARG A 92 -12.64 11.65 -2.80
C ARG A 92 -13.59 10.53 -2.40
N GLU A 93 -13.58 9.44 -3.17
CA GLU A 93 -14.37 8.26 -2.86
C GLU A 93 -13.61 7.37 -1.86
N THR A 94 -14.17 7.22 -0.68
CA THR A 94 -13.58 6.39 0.40
C THR A 94 -13.44 4.93 -0.05
N GLY A 95 -12.25 4.37 0.13
CA GLY A 95 -11.93 2.97 -0.18
C GLY A 95 -11.85 2.64 -1.67
N LEU A 96 -11.85 3.64 -2.56
CA LEU A 96 -11.76 3.41 -3.99
C LEU A 96 -10.52 2.61 -4.37
N PHE A 97 -9.36 2.95 -3.80
CA PHE A 97 -8.10 2.31 -4.14
C PHE A 97 -7.92 0.96 -3.45
N TYR A 98 -8.57 0.72 -2.31
CA TYR A 98 -8.70 -0.62 -1.76
C TYR A 98 -9.43 -1.55 -2.74
N ARG A 99 -10.61 -1.14 -3.21
CA ARG A 99 -11.41 -1.94 -4.16
C ARG A 99 -10.69 -2.17 -5.48
N LYS A 100 -10.02 -1.13 -6.02
CA LYS A 100 -9.20 -1.27 -7.23
C LYS A 100 -8.06 -2.26 -7.04
N MET A 101 -7.35 -2.18 -5.93
CA MET A 101 -6.27 -3.11 -5.60
C MET A 101 -6.77 -4.57 -5.61
N ILE A 102 -7.86 -4.85 -4.90
CA ILE A 102 -8.44 -6.19 -4.86
C ILE A 102 -8.90 -6.65 -6.25
N GLN A 103 -9.52 -5.76 -7.03
CA GLN A 103 -9.93 -6.07 -8.40
C GLN A 103 -8.72 -6.40 -9.28
N GLU A 104 -7.69 -5.56 -9.29
CA GLU A 104 -6.49 -5.77 -10.11
C GLU A 104 -5.75 -7.05 -9.74
N ILE A 105 -5.69 -7.40 -8.45
CA ILE A 105 -5.12 -8.67 -8.00
C ILE A 105 -5.94 -9.84 -8.57
N ARG A 106 -7.28 -9.82 -8.43
CA ARG A 106 -8.16 -10.87 -8.94
C ARG A 106 -8.06 -11.02 -10.46
N GLU A 107 -8.00 -9.92 -11.19
CA GLU A 107 -7.83 -9.92 -12.66
C GLU A 107 -6.49 -10.56 -13.05
N ALA A 108 -5.40 -10.19 -12.38
CA ALA A 108 -4.09 -10.79 -12.65
C ALA A 108 -4.04 -12.28 -12.33
N LEU A 109 -4.68 -12.72 -11.24
CA LEU A 109 -4.79 -14.13 -10.87
C LEU A 109 -5.64 -14.94 -11.86
N ALA A 110 -6.77 -14.38 -12.31
CA ALA A 110 -7.63 -15.03 -13.30
C ALA A 110 -6.93 -15.30 -14.65
N GLU A 111 -5.90 -14.50 -14.97
CA GLU A 111 -5.11 -14.72 -16.17
C GLU A 111 -4.06 -15.85 -16.03
N ILE A 112 -3.71 -16.26 -14.80
CA ILE A 112 -2.82 -17.41 -14.56
C ILE A 112 -3.59 -18.70 -14.76
N GLY A 113 -4.84 -18.77 -14.29
CA GLY A 113 -5.69 -19.94 -14.39
C GLY A 113 -6.53 -20.20 -13.14
N GLU A 114 -6.90 -21.45 -12.92
CA GLU A 114 -7.71 -21.85 -11.77
C GLU A 114 -6.94 -21.67 -10.44
N PRO A 115 -7.65 -21.45 -9.31
CA PRO A 115 -7.02 -21.21 -8.00
C PRO A 115 -6.00 -22.25 -7.56
N ASP A 116 -6.14 -23.50 -7.99
CA ASP A 116 -5.21 -24.59 -7.67
C ASP A 116 -3.90 -24.57 -8.50
N SER A 117 -3.80 -23.64 -9.47
CA SER A 117 -2.63 -23.52 -10.34
C SER A 117 -1.56 -22.58 -9.81
N TYR A 118 -1.81 -21.87 -8.70
CA TYR A 118 -0.87 -20.94 -8.07
C TYR A 118 -1.05 -20.91 -6.55
N GLU A 119 -0.05 -20.39 -5.86
CA GLU A 119 -0.08 -20.08 -4.44
C GLU A 119 0.11 -18.58 -4.23
N LEU A 120 -0.73 -17.96 -3.38
CA LEU A 120 -0.50 -16.61 -2.90
C LEU A 120 0.54 -16.65 -1.77
N ALA A 121 1.81 -16.43 -2.10
CA ALA A 121 2.93 -16.57 -1.17
C ALA A 121 3.02 -15.42 -0.15
N GLY A 122 2.50 -14.24 -0.45
CA GLY A 122 2.54 -13.11 0.46
C GLY A 122 2.23 -11.77 -0.20
N MET A 123 2.18 -10.72 0.62
CA MET A 123 2.02 -9.34 0.18
C MET A 123 3.07 -8.44 0.83
N ALA A 124 3.67 -7.55 0.04
CA ALA A 124 4.57 -6.51 0.51
C ALA A 124 3.88 -5.13 0.38
N TRP A 125 3.88 -4.36 1.47
CA TRP A 125 3.23 -3.06 1.57
C TRP A 125 4.25 -1.95 1.77
N PHE A 126 4.33 -1.01 0.83
CA PHE A 126 5.21 0.16 0.87
C PHE A 126 4.36 1.42 0.71
N GLN A 127 3.74 1.87 1.80
CA GLN A 127 2.90 3.06 1.82
C GLN A 127 3.01 3.75 3.20
N GLY A 128 2.63 5.02 3.32
CA GLY A 128 2.61 5.80 4.55
C GLY A 128 3.02 7.25 4.32
N TRP A 129 3.76 7.56 3.25
CA TRP A 129 4.24 8.92 2.97
C TRP A 129 3.09 9.93 2.85
N ASN A 130 2.01 9.59 2.16
CA ASN A 130 0.89 10.51 2.00
C ASN A 130 0.10 10.74 3.29
N ASP A 131 0.00 9.71 4.14
CA ASP A 131 -0.55 9.87 5.49
C ASP A 131 0.36 10.79 6.31
N PHE A 132 1.67 10.54 6.32
CA PHE A 132 2.64 11.39 7.00
C PHE A 132 2.59 12.86 6.53
N CYS A 133 2.39 13.12 5.24
CA CYS A 133 2.26 14.49 4.72
C CYS A 133 1.06 15.25 5.30
N GLN A 134 0.08 14.58 5.90
CA GLN A 134 -1.06 15.22 6.54
C GLN A 134 -0.73 15.84 7.91
N TRP A 135 0.46 15.60 8.45
CA TRP A 135 0.86 16.09 9.77
C TRP A 135 0.62 17.59 9.99
N HIS A 136 0.74 18.39 8.94
CA HIS A 136 0.59 19.86 9.00
C HIS A 136 -0.81 20.38 8.67
N VAL A 137 -1.79 19.49 8.49
CA VAL A 137 -3.15 19.89 8.10
C VAL A 137 -3.82 20.66 9.23
N GLU A 138 -4.33 21.85 8.88
CA GLU A 138 -5.18 22.68 9.73
C GLU A 138 -6.57 22.79 9.07
N LEU A 139 -7.60 22.81 9.90
CA LEU A 139 -8.99 23.01 9.51
C LEU A 139 -9.66 23.94 10.50
N ASP A 140 -10.24 25.03 10.01
CA ASP A 140 -10.91 26.05 10.83
C ASP A 140 -10.02 26.59 11.99
N GLY A 141 -8.70 26.66 11.79
CA GLY A 141 -7.72 27.10 12.78
C GLY A 141 -7.27 26.02 13.78
N GLU A 142 -7.77 24.81 13.67
CA GLU A 142 -7.37 23.65 14.49
C GLU A 142 -6.39 22.77 13.72
N LYS A 143 -5.31 22.34 14.38
CA LYS A 143 -4.35 21.37 13.85
C LYS A 143 -4.92 19.97 13.98
N ILE A 144 -5.40 19.42 12.87
CA ILE A 144 -6.01 18.08 12.83
C ILE A 144 -5.09 17.01 12.22
N GLY A 145 -3.91 17.40 11.74
CA GLY A 145 -3.00 16.49 11.04
C GLY A 145 -2.64 15.26 11.87
N ALA A 146 -2.35 15.45 13.15
CA ALA A 146 -2.04 14.35 14.07
C ALA A 146 -3.19 13.35 14.20
N THR A 147 -4.44 13.82 14.26
CA THR A 147 -5.63 12.95 14.36
C THR A 147 -5.95 12.24 13.06
N LEU A 148 -5.62 12.84 11.90
CA LEU A 148 -5.79 12.15 10.61
C LEU A 148 -4.91 10.91 10.48
N ILE A 149 -3.73 10.92 11.09
CA ILE A 149 -2.75 9.84 10.99
C ILE A 149 -2.71 8.92 12.23
N ALA A 150 -3.33 9.33 13.34
CA ALA A 150 -3.32 8.57 14.60
C ALA A 150 -3.85 7.13 14.43
N ASP A 151 -4.89 6.97 13.61
CA ASP A 151 -5.54 5.68 13.38
C ASP A 151 -4.91 4.85 12.24
N TYR A 152 -3.77 5.31 11.66
CA TYR A 152 -3.09 4.59 10.59
C TYR A 152 -2.83 3.11 10.92
N PRO A 153 -2.28 2.75 12.10
CA PRO A 153 -2.06 1.35 12.44
C PRO A 153 -3.35 0.52 12.46
N SER A 154 -4.43 1.07 13.03
CA SER A 154 -5.73 0.41 13.10
C SER A 154 -6.36 0.21 11.73
N HIS A 155 -6.25 1.21 10.86
CA HIS A 155 -6.74 1.10 9.48
C HIS A 155 -5.91 0.13 8.65
N LEU A 156 -4.59 0.08 8.85
CA LEU A 156 -3.72 -0.88 8.19
C LEU A 156 -4.03 -2.32 8.66
N GLU A 157 -4.23 -2.53 9.96
CA GLU A 157 -4.65 -3.83 10.50
C GLU A 157 -6.00 -4.28 9.90
N ALA A 158 -6.99 -3.40 9.87
CA ALA A 158 -8.29 -3.66 9.26
C ALA A 158 -8.15 -4.05 7.78
N MET A 159 -7.32 -3.31 7.04
CA MET A 159 -7.06 -3.56 5.63
C MET A 159 -6.38 -4.93 5.40
N ILE A 160 -5.41 -5.31 6.22
CA ILE A 160 -4.76 -6.63 6.14
C ILE A 160 -5.78 -7.75 6.34
N ARG A 161 -6.67 -7.63 7.32
CA ARG A 161 -7.75 -8.60 7.58
C ARG A 161 -8.71 -8.70 6.40
N ASP A 162 -9.12 -7.57 5.85
CA ASP A 162 -10.00 -7.53 4.68
C ASP A 162 -9.32 -8.12 3.44
N ILE A 163 -8.05 -7.82 3.18
CA ILE A 163 -7.28 -8.41 2.07
C ILE A 163 -7.25 -9.93 2.18
N ARG A 164 -6.92 -10.47 3.36
CA ARG A 164 -6.90 -11.91 3.63
C ARG A 164 -8.25 -12.55 3.35
N LYS A 165 -9.32 -11.91 3.80
CA LYS A 165 -10.70 -12.36 3.55
C LYS A 165 -11.06 -12.30 2.08
N ASP A 166 -10.80 -11.17 1.42
CA ASP A 166 -11.21 -10.92 0.04
C ASP A 166 -10.44 -11.78 -0.98
N LEU A 167 -9.20 -12.17 -0.63
CA LEU A 167 -8.38 -13.09 -1.43
C LEU A 167 -8.55 -14.56 -1.02
N GLY A 168 -9.35 -14.86 0.01
CA GLY A 168 -9.59 -16.22 0.48
C GLY A 168 -8.37 -16.88 1.13
N THR A 169 -7.38 -16.10 1.57
CA THR A 169 -6.11 -16.60 2.12
C THR A 169 -5.91 -16.02 3.54
N PRO A 170 -6.53 -16.62 4.58
CA PRO A 170 -6.55 -16.06 5.94
C PRO A 170 -5.17 -15.92 6.58
N GLU A 171 -4.21 -16.77 6.19
CA GLU A 171 -2.84 -16.77 6.71
C GLU A 171 -1.84 -16.08 5.77
N LEU A 172 -2.31 -15.31 4.79
CA LEU A 172 -1.42 -14.62 3.83
C LEU A 172 -0.33 -13.84 4.57
N PRO A 173 0.97 -14.16 4.37
CA PRO A 173 2.07 -13.38 4.90
C PRO A 173 1.99 -11.93 4.42
N PHE A 174 2.18 -10.97 5.34
CA PHE A 174 2.11 -9.55 5.04
C PHE A 174 3.35 -8.85 5.58
N VAL A 175 4.15 -8.27 4.70
CA VAL A 175 5.39 -7.56 5.05
C VAL A 175 5.18 -6.07 4.84
N ILE A 176 5.45 -5.28 5.87
CA ILE A 176 5.32 -3.82 5.84
C ILE A 176 6.71 -3.20 5.77
N GLY A 177 6.94 -2.40 4.74
CA GLY A 177 8.13 -1.56 4.64
C GLY A 177 7.97 -0.33 5.51
N GLU A 178 8.73 -0.25 6.59
CA GLU A 178 8.75 0.93 7.46
C GLU A 178 9.44 2.12 6.77
N MET A 179 8.82 3.30 6.86
CA MET A 179 9.41 4.51 6.30
C MET A 179 10.55 5.01 7.20
N GLY A 180 11.76 5.08 6.67
CA GLY A 180 12.94 5.60 7.36
C GLY A 180 13.00 7.13 7.42
N ILE A 181 11.90 7.81 7.78
CA ILE A 181 11.85 9.27 7.85
C ILE A 181 12.71 9.77 9.01
N GLY A 182 13.67 10.63 8.72
CA GLY A 182 14.58 11.19 9.72
C GLY A 182 15.61 10.21 10.29
N GLY A 183 15.64 8.97 9.78
CA GLY A 183 16.58 7.95 10.19
C GLY A 183 16.45 7.52 11.65
N GLU A 184 17.48 6.84 12.15
CA GLU A 184 17.54 6.30 13.51
C GLU A 184 17.44 7.37 14.60
N GLU A 185 18.00 8.56 14.37
CA GLU A 185 17.95 9.65 15.34
C GLU A 185 16.52 10.13 15.62
N MET A 186 15.65 10.17 14.60
CA MET A 186 14.29 10.60 14.77
C MET A 186 13.46 9.53 15.50
N ALA A 187 13.69 8.27 15.21
CA ALA A 187 13.09 7.14 15.91
C ALA A 187 13.49 7.12 17.41
N ILE A 188 14.77 7.41 17.72
CA ILE A 188 15.24 7.50 19.10
C ILE A 188 14.59 8.68 19.83
N ARG A 189 14.42 9.84 19.18
CA ARG A 189 13.77 11.02 19.78
C ARG A 189 12.28 10.76 20.06
N ALA A 190 11.57 10.09 19.14
CA ALA A 190 10.17 9.71 19.34
C ALA A 190 10.01 8.81 20.57
N ARG A 191 10.83 7.76 20.68
CA ARG A 191 10.81 6.84 21.84
C ARG A 191 11.18 7.51 23.18
N LYS A 192 12.04 8.54 23.16
CA LYS A 192 12.38 9.30 24.39
C LYS A 192 11.20 10.15 24.84
N ASN A 193 10.52 10.82 23.91
CA ASN A 193 9.36 11.67 24.25
C ASN A 193 8.17 10.86 24.79
N GLU A 194 8.01 9.60 24.39
CA GLU A 194 7.01 8.69 24.96
C GLU A 194 7.34 8.29 26.42
N ASN A 195 8.64 8.20 26.76
CA ASN A 195 9.08 7.83 28.11
C ASN A 195 9.18 9.02 29.08
N ASP A 196 9.25 10.25 28.56
CA ASP A 196 9.33 11.47 29.38
C ASP A 196 7.92 12.06 29.69
N GLY A 197 6.86 11.38 29.24
CA GLY A 197 5.45 11.78 29.43
C GLY A 197 4.70 10.99 30.52
N GLU A 198 5.40 10.19 31.37
CA GLU A 198 4.84 9.54 32.56
C GLU A 198 5.14 10.31 33.85
#